data_958edfd90cae7e2818d7046af6dea748
#
_entry.id   958edfd90cae7e2818d7046af6dea748
#
_cell.length_a   1.000
_cell.length_b   1.000
_cell.length_c   1.000
_cell.angle_alpha   90.00
_cell.angle_beta   90.00
_cell.angle_gamma   90.00
#
_symmetry.space_group_name_H-M   'P 1'
#
loop_
_entity.id
_entity.type
_entity.pdbx_description
1 polymer ?
#
loop_
_entity_poly.entity_id
_entity_poly.type
_entity_poly.pdbx_seq_one_letter_code
_entity_poly.pdbx_strand_id
1 'polypeptide(L)'
;MPKFSVLIIEDEKNIQTFMGKVLKRHDYQVLYADTGKQGLEMIRSRCPDLILLDLGLPDIDGCSIIRDVRTWASTPIIVISARTAEREKVAALDLGADDYITKPFGTSELLARIRASLRHSNRLLTDSTFYIRPYRHKDLILDFSKRLLTIRGNAVHLTPIEYKIVGYLAQNSGKDITYASIHSNVWG
;
A
#
# COMPACT_ATOMS: atom_id res chain seq x y z
N MET A 1 3.84 15.19 -7.86
CA MET A 1 4.52 13.92 -7.59
C MET A 1 3.48 12.88 -7.24
N PRO A 2 3.52 11.66 -7.76
CA PRO A 2 2.64 10.62 -7.31
C PRO A 2 2.92 10.32 -5.84
N LYS A 3 1.93 10.60 -4.98
CA LYS A 3 2.01 10.35 -3.54
C LYS A 3 1.68 8.89 -3.27
N PHE A 4 2.28 8.29 -2.25
CA PHE A 4 1.82 6.99 -1.78
C PHE A 4 0.35 7.08 -1.37
N SER A 5 -0.45 6.13 -1.84
CA SER A 5 -1.86 6.01 -1.52
C SER A 5 -2.05 5.08 -0.31
N VAL A 6 -2.73 5.58 0.70
CA VAL A 6 -3.06 4.84 1.92
C VAL A 6 -4.57 4.70 2.00
N LEU A 7 -5.06 3.47 2.04
CA LEU A 7 -6.47 3.17 2.27
C LEU A 7 -6.70 2.98 3.77
N ILE A 8 -7.64 3.73 4.33
CA ILE A 8 -8.12 3.60 5.70
C ILE A 8 -9.46 2.88 5.65
N ILE A 9 -9.54 1.70 6.28
CA ILE A 9 -10.77 0.92 6.48
C ILE A 9 -11.12 1.00 7.97
N GLU A 10 -12.04 1.89 8.32
CA GLU A 10 -12.38 2.27 9.69
C GLU A 10 -13.80 2.87 9.69
N ASP A 11 -14.69 2.37 10.54
CA ASP A 11 -16.07 2.85 10.63
C ASP A 11 -16.24 4.05 11.57
N GLU A 12 -15.35 4.20 12.57
CA GLU A 12 -15.36 5.34 13.46
C GLU A 12 -14.88 6.62 12.77
N LYS A 13 -15.80 7.51 12.41
CA LYS A 13 -15.51 8.75 11.67
C LYS A 13 -14.46 9.66 12.31
N ASN A 14 -14.42 9.71 13.65
CA ASN A 14 -13.43 10.52 14.38
C ASN A 14 -12.01 9.99 14.17
N ILE A 15 -11.82 8.68 14.27
CA ILE A 15 -10.53 8.01 14.07
C ILE A 15 -10.12 8.11 12.61
N GLN A 16 -11.04 7.81 11.68
CA GLN A 16 -10.83 7.93 10.25
C GLN A 16 -10.40 9.36 9.85
N THR A 17 -11.10 10.37 10.37
CA THR A 17 -10.79 11.79 10.12
C THR A 17 -9.44 12.18 10.71
N PHE A 18 -9.14 11.73 11.93
CA PHE A 18 -7.85 11.99 12.59
C PHE A 18 -6.70 11.43 11.75
N MET A 19 -6.74 10.14 11.42
CA MET A 19 -5.72 9.50 10.58
C MET A 19 -5.57 10.19 9.23
N GLY A 20 -6.69 10.50 8.59
CA GLY A 20 -6.69 11.16 7.29
C GLY A 20 -6.05 12.56 7.30
N LYS A 21 -6.31 13.37 8.35
CA LYS A 21 -5.65 14.67 8.53
C LYS A 21 -4.14 14.53 8.72
N VAL A 22 -3.73 13.56 9.54
CA VAL A 22 -2.29 13.27 9.78
C VAL A 22 -1.60 12.89 8.48
N LEU A 23 -2.16 11.94 7.74
CA LEU A 23 -1.57 11.43 6.50
C LEU A 23 -1.50 12.49 5.40
N LYS A 24 -2.55 13.28 5.22
CA LYS A 24 -2.57 14.37 4.22
C LYS A 24 -1.50 15.43 4.50
N ARG A 25 -1.23 15.75 5.78
CA ARG A 25 -0.15 16.68 6.19
C ARG A 25 1.25 16.14 5.85
N HIS A 26 1.39 14.83 5.71
CA HIS A 26 2.64 14.16 5.39
C HIS A 26 2.69 13.66 3.94
N ASP A 27 1.91 14.30 3.05
CA ASP A 27 1.94 14.11 1.62
C ASP A 27 1.49 12.73 1.12
N TYR A 28 0.68 12.00 1.92
CA TYR A 28 0.00 10.79 1.46
C TYR A 28 -1.31 11.12 0.74
N GLN A 29 -1.62 10.36 -0.30
CA GLN A 29 -2.98 10.30 -0.84
C GLN A 29 -3.82 9.38 0.05
N VAL A 30 -4.98 9.82 0.50
CA VAL A 30 -5.82 9.06 1.44
C VAL A 30 -7.11 8.64 0.77
N LEU A 31 -7.38 7.34 0.86
CA LEU A 31 -8.63 6.70 0.46
C LEU A 31 -9.36 6.25 1.73
N TYR A 32 -10.69 6.26 1.72
CA TYR A 32 -11.51 5.94 2.88
C TYR A 32 -12.53 4.87 2.56
N ALA A 33 -12.67 3.90 3.43
CA ALA A 33 -13.74 2.92 3.43
C ALA A 33 -14.33 2.82 4.84
N ASP A 34 -15.65 2.82 4.93
CA ASP A 34 -16.40 2.76 6.20
C ASP A 34 -16.79 1.33 6.57
N THR A 35 -16.62 0.40 5.63
CA THR A 35 -16.97 -1.02 5.79
C THR A 35 -15.92 -1.92 5.15
N GLY A 36 -15.89 -3.17 5.59
CA GLY A 36 -14.97 -4.16 5.04
C GLY A 36 -15.23 -4.46 3.55
N LYS A 37 -16.51 -4.54 3.14
CA LYS A 37 -16.89 -4.74 1.72
C LYS A 37 -16.37 -3.61 0.84
N GLN A 38 -16.59 -2.36 1.26
CA GLN A 38 -16.09 -1.20 0.54
C GLN A 38 -14.55 -1.21 0.50
N GLY A 39 -13.91 -1.59 1.61
CA GLY A 39 -12.45 -1.74 1.68
C GLY A 39 -11.93 -2.73 0.65
N LEU A 40 -12.48 -3.94 0.59
CA LEU A 40 -12.09 -4.97 -0.38
C LEU A 40 -12.27 -4.51 -1.83
N GLU A 41 -13.38 -3.83 -2.14
CA GLU A 41 -13.61 -3.26 -3.47
C GLU A 41 -12.55 -2.21 -3.82
N MET A 42 -12.24 -1.33 -2.87
CA MET A 42 -11.24 -0.28 -3.08
C MET A 42 -9.82 -0.83 -3.19
N ILE A 43 -9.47 -1.90 -2.48
CA ILE A 43 -8.17 -2.56 -2.64
C ILE A 43 -8.02 -3.07 -4.07
N ARG A 44 -9.06 -3.73 -4.61
CA ARG A 44 -9.05 -4.26 -5.99
C ARG A 44 -9.02 -3.17 -7.05
N SER A 45 -9.84 -2.12 -6.89
CA SER A 45 -10.02 -1.09 -7.92
C SER A 45 -8.98 0.03 -7.88
N ARG A 46 -8.42 0.34 -6.70
CA ARG A 46 -7.50 1.47 -6.48
C ARG A 46 -6.05 1.07 -6.23
N CYS A 47 -5.79 -0.22 -5.93
CA CYS A 47 -4.46 -0.77 -5.65
C CYS A 47 -3.63 0.13 -4.71
N PRO A 48 -4.08 0.39 -3.47
CA PRO A 48 -3.38 1.27 -2.55
C PRO A 48 -1.97 0.73 -2.26
N ASP A 49 -1.06 1.62 -1.88
CA ASP A 49 0.31 1.26 -1.51
C ASP A 49 0.40 0.71 -0.09
N LEU A 50 -0.60 1.00 0.75
CA LEU A 50 -0.71 0.53 2.14
C LEU A 50 -2.17 0.56 2.59
N ILE A 51 -2.53 -0.39 3.45
CA ILE A 51 -3.86 -0.51 4.06
C ILE A 51 -3.71 -0.31 5.57
N LEU A 52 -4.52 0.60 6.14
CA LEU A 52 -4.79 0.70 7.58
C LEU A 52 -6.15 0.05 7.82
N LEU A 53 -6.20 -0.99 8.65
CA LEU A 53 -7.38 -1.83 8.80
C LEU A 53 -7.81 -1.92 10.27
N ASP A 54 -9.03 -1.50 10.58
CA ASP A 54 -9.66 -1.89 11.84
C ASP A 54 -10.18 -3.33 11.76
N LEU A 55 -10.06 -4.07 12.86
CA LEU A 55 -10.62 -5.41 12.99
C LEU A 55 -12.11 -5.39 13.38
N GLY A 56 -12.58 -4.31 14.00
CA GLY A 56 -13.94 -4.18 14.57
C GLY A 56 -14.99 -3.62 13.61
N LEU A 57 -14.87 -3.90 12.31
CA LEU A 57 -15.80 -3.38 11.31
C LEU A 57 -17.22 -3.96 11.46
N PRO A 58 -18.26 -3.20 11.08
CA PRO A 58 -19.65 -3.60 11.32
C PRO A 58 -20.16 -4.75 10.44
N ASP A 59 -19.52 -5.00 9.30
CA ASP A 59 -20.00 -5.94 8.27
C ASP A 59 -19.14 -7.20 8.13
N ILE A 60 -17.82 -7.09 8.27
CA ILE A 60 -16.86 -8.20 8.11
C ILE A 60 -15.78 -8.05 9.17
N ASP A 61 -15.45 -9.14 9.90
CA ASP A 61 -14.28 -9.13 10.79
C ASP A 61 -12.98 -8.89 10.01
N GLY A 62 -12.16 -7.96 10.49
CA GLY A 62 -10.93 -7.57 9.80
C GLY A 62 -9.94 -8.72 9.57
N CYS A 63 -9.92 -9.73 10.43
CA CYS A 63 -9.11 -10.94 10.22
C CYS A 63 -9.52 -11.70 8.95
N SER A 64 -10.82 -11.71 8.64
CA SER A 64 -11.31 -12.30 7.38
C SER A 64 -10.89 -11.49 6.17
N ILE A 65 -10.82 -10.16 6.29
CA ILE A 65 -10.31 -9.28 5.23
C ILE A 65 -8.83 -9.55 4.98
N ILE A 66 -8.01 -9.67 6.03
CA ILE A 66 -6.58 -10.00 5.89
C ILE A 66 -6.42 -11.31 5.11
N ARG A 67 -7.14 -12.37 5.53
CA ARG A 67 -7.08 -13.67 4.88
C ARG A 67 -7.48 -13.59 3.40
N ASP A 68 -8.59 -12.90 3.07
CA ASP A 68 -9.04 -12.74 1.68
C ASP A 68 -8.00 -11.98 0.85
N VAL A 69 -7.54 -10.83 1.32
CA VAL A 69 -6.55 -10.00 0.62
C VAL A 69 -5.27 -10.79 0.35
N ARG A 70 -4.78 -11.59 1.29
CA ARG A 70 -3.55 -12.37 1.14
C ARG A 70 -3.64 -13.50 0.11
N THR A 71 -4.84 -13.86 -0.34
CA THR A 71 -4.99 -14.82 -1.45
C THR A 71 -4.66 -14.22 -2.82
N TRP A 72 -4.65 -12.88 -2.95
CA TRP A 72 -4.50 -12.19 -4.23
C TRP A 72 -3.70 -10.88 -4.20
N ALA A 73 -3.27 -10.39 -3.03
CA ALA A 73 -2.49 -9.16 -2.90
C ALA A 73 -1.44 -9.23 -1.80
N SER A 74 -0.26 -8.66 -2.10
CA SER A 74 0.86 -8.47 -1.17
C SER A 74 0.94 -7.05 -0.59
N THR A 75 -0.07 -6.21 -0.83
CA THR A 75 -0.14 -4.83 -0.29
C THR A 75 0.03 -4.85 1.22
N PRO A 76 0.93 -4.04 1.82
CA PRO A 76 1.13 -4.00 3.26
C PRO A 76 -0.17 -3.65 4.01
N ILE A 77 -0.46 -4.42 5.07
CA ILE A 77 -1.61 -4.22 5.95
C ILE A 77 -1.09 -3.93 7.36
N ILE A 78 -1.40 -2.75 7.88
CA ILE A 78 -1.21 -2.40 9.28
C ILE A 78 -2.57 -2.46 9.96
N VAL A 79 -2.71 -3.34 10.94
CA VAL A 79 -3.92 -3.42 11.76
C VAL A 79 -3.92 -2.28 12.79
N ILE A 80 -5.07 -1.62 12.96
CA ILE A 80 -5.30 -0.59 13.97
C ILE A 80 -6.53 -0.97 14.77
N SER A 81 -6.40 -1.46 15.99
CA SER A 81 -7.52 -2.03 16.72
C SER A 81 -7.50 -1.74 18.22
N ALA A 82 -8.66 -1.68 18.84
CA ALA A 82 -8.81 -1.62 20.29
C ALA A 82 -8.57 -2.99 20.97
N ARG A 83 -8.45 -4.08 20.21
CA ARG A 83 -8.16 -5.41 20.75
C ARG A 83 -6.71 -5.46 21.23
N THR A 84 -6.53 -5.63 22.54
CA THR A 84 -5.21 -5.57 23.19
C THR A 84 -4.63 -6.94 23.53
N ALA A 85 -5.45 -8.00 23.52
CA ALA A 85 -5.01 -9.35 23.87
C ALA A 85 -3.90 -9.82 22.92
N GLU A 86 -2.81 -10.34 23.49
CA GLU A 86 -1.65 -10.81 22.74
C GLU A 86 -2.03 -11.85 21.68
N ARG A 87 -2.90 -12.80 22.04
CA ARG A 87 -3.40 -13.82 21.11
C ARG A 87 -4.06 -13.24 19.85
N GLU A 88 -4.76 -12.09 19.97
CA GLU A 88 -5.43 -11.46 18.83
C GLU A 88 -4.44 -10.75 17.90
N LYS A 89 -3.39 -10.16 18.49
CA LYS A 89 -2.28 -9.56 17.74
C LYS A 89 -1.52 -10.63 16.97
N VAL A 90 -1.14 -11.71 17.65
CA VAL A 90 -0.45 -12.86 17.04
C VAL A 90 -1.30 -13.43 15.90
N ALA A 91 -2.59 -13.68 16.15
CA ALA A 91 -3.49 -14.20 15.11
C ALA A 91 -3.56 -13.30 13.87
N ALA A 92 -3.64 -11.97 14.03
CA ALA A 92 -3.68 -11.06 12.90
C ALA A 92 -2.35 -11.07 12.10
N LEU A 93 -1.20 -11.13 12.80
CA LEU A 93 0.11 -11.20 12.17
C LEU A 93 0.31 -12.54 11.45
N ASP A 94 -0.08 -13.65 12.05
CA ASP A 94 -0.02 -15.00 11.44
C ASP A 94 -0.92 -15.12 10.20
N LEU A 95 -2.02 -14.36 10.16
CA LEU A 95 -2.89 -14.26 8.97
C LEU A 95 -2.28 -13.42 7.85
N GLY A 96 -1.16 -12.74 8.13
CA GLY A 96 -0.42 -11.96 7.14
C GLY A 96 -0.53 -10.45 7.28
N ALA A 97 -0.99 -9.90 8.41
CA ALA A 97 -0.79 -8.49 8.70
C ALA A 97 0.72 -8.19 8.86
N ASP A 98 1.18 -7.08 8.31
CA ASP A 98 2.60 -6.69 8.37
C ASP A 98 2.97 -6.00 9.69
N ASP A 99 1.99 -5.37 10.34
CA ASP A 99 2.17 -4.71 11.63
C ASP A 99 0.84 -4.53 12.37
N TYR A 100 0.92 -4.21 13.66
CA TYR A 100 -0.24 -4.03 14.53
C TYR A 100 -0.07 -2.83 15.45
N ILE A 101 -1.05 -1.93 15.46
CA ILE A 101 -1.13 -0.76 16.33
C ILE A 101 -2.35 -0.90 17.23
N THR A 102 -2.16 -0.72 18.54
CA THR A 102 -3.29 -0.69 19.48
C THR A 102 -3.84 0.71 19.66
N LYS A 103 -5.17 0.84 19.66
CA LYS A 103 -5.86 2.09 20.06
C LYS A 103 -5.84 2.23 21.60
N PRO A 104 -5.57 3.43 22.16
CA PRO A 104 -5.19 4.67 21.48
C PRO A 104 -3.73 4.69 21.04
N PHE A 105 -3.42 5.37 19.94
CA PHE A 105 -2.07 5.46 19.36
C PHE A 105 -1.66 6.91 19.10
N GLY A 106 -0.36 7.14 19.09
CA GLY A 106 0.23 8.45 18.81
C GLY A 106 0.47 8.67 17.30
N THR A 107 0.40 9.93 16.87
CA THR A 107 0.71 10.33 15.49
C THR A 107 2.09 9.86 15.02
N SER A 108 3.10 10.03 15.90
CA SER A 108 4.48 9.65 15.58
C SER A 108 4.65 8.14 15.37
N GLU A 109 3.97 7.32 16.17
CA GLU A 109 3.97 5.87 16.04
C GLU A 109 3.32 5.45 14.71
N LEU A 110 2.11 5.94 14.41
CA LEU A 110 1.41 5.67 13.16
C LEU A 110 2.31 5.96 11.94
N LEU A 111 2.90 7.15 11.90
CA LEU A 111 3.77 7.56 10.78
C LEU A 111 5.06 6.74 10.70
N ALA A 112 5.65 6.36 11.83
CA ALA A 112 6.86 5.54 11.85
C ALA A 112 6.60 4.14 11.27
N ARG A 113 5.48 3.49 11.65
CA ARG A 113 5.08 2.17 11.16
C ARG A 113 4.71 2.20 9.67
N ILE A 114 3.97 3.22 9.22
CA ILE A 114 3.66 3.42 7.80
C ILE A 114 4.95 3.53 6.98
N ARG A 115 5.92 4.36 7.41
CA ARG A 115 7.21 4.47 6.72
C ARG A 115 8.00 3.16 6.71
N ALA A 116 7.94 2.40 7.79
CA ALA A 116 8.60 1.10 7.88
C ALA A 116 7.99 0.11 6.88
N SER A 117 6.67 -0.05 6.87
CA SER A 117 5.95 -0.96 5.98
C SER A 117 6.13 -0.60 4.50
N LEU A 118 6.02 0.70 4.15
CA LEU A 118 6.27 1.16 2.78
C LEU A 118 7.73 0.96 2.34
N ARG A 119 8.70 1.07 3.27
CA ARG A 119 10.10 0.78 2.96
C ARG A 119 10.34 -0.70 2.72
N HIS A 120 9.70 -1.60 3.48
CA HIS A 120 9.77 -3.04 3.27
C HIS A 120 9.13 -3.45 1.94
N SER A 121 7.95 -2.94 1.63
CA SER A 121 7.28 -3.16 0.35
C SER A 121 8.13 -2.68 -0.84
N ASN A 122 8.78 -1.52 -0.72
CA ASN A 122 9.75 -1.07 -1.72
C ASN A 122 11.00 -1.96 -1.78
N ARG A 123 11.46 -2.54 -0.66
CA ARG A 123 12.62 -3.46 -0.66
C ARG A 123 12.30 -4.80 -1.32
N LEU A 124 11.11 -5.34 -1.20
CA LEU A 124 10.70 -6.54 -1.94
C LEU A 124 10.65 -6.28 -3.46
N LEU A 125 10.39 -5.04 -3.86
CA LEU A 125 10.61 -4.56 -5.23
C LEU A 125 12.08 -4.22 -5.51
N THR A 126 12.95 -4.16 -4.49
CA THR A 126 14.34 -3.62 -4.55
C THR A 126 15.41 -4.62 -4.14
N ASP A 127 15.15 -5.93 -4.17
CA ASP A 127 16.22 -6.93 -3.92
C ASP A 127 17.24 -7.01 -5.06
N SER A 128 17.43 -5.86 -5.73
CA SER A 128 18.56 -5.62 -6.60
C SER A 128 19.03 -4.17 -6.44
N THR A 129 20.32 -4.01 -6.32
CA THR A 129 21.14 -2.78 -6.28
C THR A 129 20.84 -1.77 -7.42
N PHE A 130 19.80 -2.03 -8.23
CA PHE A 130 19.45 -1.28 -9.42
C PHE A 130 18.59 -0.03 -9.16
N TYR A 131 17.98 0.12 -7.96
CA TYR A 131 16.93 1.13 -7.72
C TYR A 131 17.39 2.52 -7.28
N ILE A 132 18.71 2.70 -7.13
CA ILE A 132 19.28 4.03 -6.89
C ILE A 132 19.37 4.83 -8.19
N ARG A 133 19.31 4.15 -9.35
CA ARG A 133 19.44 4.82 -10.66
C ARG A 133 18.08 4.84 -11.38
N PRO A 134 17.67 5.99 -11.93
CA PRO A 134 16.49 6.07 -12.79
C PRO A 134 16.64 5.13 -14.00
N TYR A 135 15.58 4.41 -14.34
CA TYR A 135 15.52 3.66 -15.59
C TYR A 135 15.43 4.66 -16.76
N ARG A 136 16.26 4.43 -17.79
CA ARG A 136 16.34 5.29 -18.97
C ARG A 136 16.24 4.47 -20.24
N HIS A 137 15.31 4.83 -21.09
CA HIS A 137 15.19 4.27 -22.43
C HIS A 137 14.79 5.36 -23.42
N LYS A 138 15.71 5.71 -24.36
CA LYS A 138 15.50 6.86 -25.28
C LYS A 138 15.09 8.12 -24.47
N ASP A 139 13.95 8.69 -24.80
CA ASP A 139 13.40 9.90 -24.15
C ASP A 139 12.64 9.63 -22.84
N LEU A 140 12.46 8.36 -22.46
CA LEU A 140 11.75 7.96 -21.25
C LEU A 140 12.72 7.84 -20.08
N ILE A 141 12.38 8.49 -18.95
CA ILE A 141 13.08 8.37 -17.68
C ILE A 141 12.06 8.05 -16.60
N LEU A 142 12.25 6.91 -15.91
CA LEU A 142 11.48 6.54 -14.73
C LEU A 142 12.38 6.66 -13.49
N ASP A 143 12.11 7.69 -12.69
CA ASP A 143 12.78 7.90 -11.40
C ASP A 143 11.96 7.20 -10.30
N PHE A 144 12.46 6.05 -9.85
CA PHE A 144 11.79 5.24 -8.82
C PHE A 144 11.74 5.94 -7.46
N SER A 145 12.78 6.74 -7.13
CA SER A 145 12.85 7.44 -5.85
C SER A 145 11.82 8.56 -5.74
N LYS A 146 11.54 9.22 -6.87
CA LYS A 146 10.56 10.30 -6.99
C LYS A 146 9.20 9.81 -7.46
N ARG A 147 9.08 8.51 -7.83
CA ARG A 147 7.88 7.94 -8.49
C ARG A 147 7.45 8.78 -9.70
N LEU A 148 8.40 9.24 -10.49
CA LEU A 148 8.19 10.18 -11.58
C LEU A 148 8.59 9.55 -12.92
N LEU A 149 7.63 9.52 -13.84
CA LEU A 149 7.90 9.23 -15.25
C LEU A 149 8.01 10.54 -16.01
N THR A 150 9.06 10.68 -16.80
CA THR A 150 9.19 11.78 -17.76
C THR A 150 9.43 11.24 -19.16
N ILE A 151 8.85 11.91 -20.16
CA ILE A 151 9.07 11.64 -21.59
C ILE A 151 9.49 12.97 -22.23
N ARG A 152 10.68 13.02 -22.84
CA ARG A 152 11.27 14.26 -23.41
C ARG A 152 11.32 15.40 -22.40
N GLY A 153 11.60 15.08 -21.13
CA GLY A 153 11.67 16.06 -20.04
C GLY A 153 10.34 16.49 -19.46
N ASN A 154 9.20 16.12 -20.06
CA ASN A 154 7.87 16.43 -19.54
C ASN A 154 7.37 15.36 -18.60
N ALA A 155 6.85 15.74 -17.43
CA ALA A 155 6.28 14.82 -16.47
C ALA A 155 4.99 14.19 -17.02
N VAL A 156 4.89 12.85 -16.92
CA VAL A 156 3.69 12.08 -17.27
C VAL A 156 3.00 11.68 -15.98
N HIS A 157 1.75 12.04 -15.86
CA HIS A 157 0.93 11.65 -14.70
C HIS A 157 0.43 10.23 -14.89
N LEU A 158 0.79 9.36 -13.93
CA LEU A 158 0.34 7.97 -13.88
C LEU A 158 -0.53 7.75 -12.65
N THR A 159 -1.58 6.97 -12.81
CA THR A 159 -2.31 6.39 -11.67
C THR A 159 -1.41 5.43 -10.92
N PRO A 160 -1.71 5.08 -9.64
CA PRO A 160 -0.91 4.13 -8.88
C PRO A 160 -0.70 2.79 -9.58
N ILE A 161 -1.73 2.28 -10.26
CA ILE A 161 -1.65 1.00 -10.98
C ILE A 161 -0.80 1.10 -12.24
N GLU A 162 -0.96 2.16 -13.01
CA GLU A 162 -0.13 2.41 -14.20
C GLU A 162 1.35 2.52 -13.81
N TYR A 163 1.65 3.22 -12.70
CA TYR A 163 3.00 3.30 -12.18
C TYR A 163 3.56 1.92 -11.81
N LYS A 164 2.78 1.06 -11.14
CA LYS A 164 3.19 -0.32 -10.81
C LYS A 164 3.49 -1.12 -12.07
N ILE A 165 2.63 -1.04 -13.09
CA ILE A 165 2.84 -1.73 -14.37
C ILE A 165 4.11 -1.24 -15.06
N VAL A 166 4.25 0.07 -15.25
CA VAL A 166 5.42 0.66 -15.91
C VAL A 166 6.71 0.36 -15.13
N GLY A 167 6.65 0.43 -13.80
CA GLY A 167 7.77 0.08 -12.92
C GLY A 167 8.20 -1.37 -13.11
N TYR A 168 7.25 -2.31 -13.09
CA TYR A 168 7.52 -3.73 -13.29
C TYR A 168 8.11 -4.02 -14.67
N LEU A 169 7.58 -3.41 -15.72
CA LEU A 169 8.10 -3.53 -17.08
C LEU A 169 9.54 -2.97 -17.21
N ALA A 170 9.78 -1.80 -16.63
CA ALA A 170 11.11 -1.19 -16.63
C ALA A 170 12.16 -2.07 -15.92
N GLN A 171 11.80 -2.71 -14.81
CA GLN A 171 12.66 -3.62 -14.05
C GLN A 171 13.01 -4.89 -14.80
N ASN A 172 12.12 -5.33 -15.66
CA ASN A 172 12.29 -6.54 -16.47
C ASN A 172 12.61 -6.21 -17.94
N SER A 173 13.15 -5.03 -18.19
CA SER A 173 13.51 -4.61 -19.54
C SER A 173 14.45 -5.62 -20.21
N GLY A 174 14.13 -6.01 -21.44
CA GLY A 174 14.89 -7.02 -22.20
C GLY A 174 14.53 -8.47 -21.87
N LYS A 175 13.51 -8.72 -21.03
CA LYS A 175 12.97 -10.06 -20.76
C LYS A 175 11.57 -10.20 -21.33
N ASP A 176 11.23 -11.42 -21.75
CA ASP A 176 9.85 -11.75 -22.10
C ASP A 176 9.01 -11.83 -20.81
N ILE A 177 7.91 -11.09 -20.77
CA ILE A 177 7.03 -11.02 -19.61
C ILE A 177 5.66 -11.51 -20.02
N THR A 178 5.14 -12.52 -19.30
CA THR A 178 3.79 -13.03 -19.54
C THR A 178 2.73 -12.15 -18.85
N TYR A 179 1.52 -12.19 -19.36
CA TYR A 179 0.37 -11.53 -18.73
C TYR A 179 0.16 -12.00 -17.29
N ALA A 180 0.28 -13.31 -17.03
CA ALA A 180 0.18 -13.88 -15.69
C ALA A 180 1.24 -13.30 -14.74
N SER A 181 2.47 -13.08 -15.22
CA SER A 181 3.55 -12.48 -14.45
C SER A 181 3.26 -11.01 -14.11
N ILE A 182 2.73 -10.23 -15.06
CA ILE A 182 2.30 -8.85 -14.80
C ILE A 182 1.19 -8.85 -13.76
N HIS A 183 0.19 -9.71 -13.92
CA HIS A 183 -0.95 -9.80 -13.01
C HIS A 183 -0.49 -10.09 -11.58
N SER A 184 0.32 -11.14 -11.37
CA SER A 184 0.83 -11.51 -10.04
C SER A 184 1.67 -10.43 -9.37
N ASN A 185 2.46 -9.65 -10.14
CA ASN A 185 3.36 -8.66 -9.57
C ASN A 185 2.72 -7.27 -9.40
N VAL A 186 1.61 -6.99 -10.06
CA VAL A 186 0.92 -5.71 -9.97
C VAL A 186 -0.26 -5.78 -9.01
N TRP A 187 -0.99 -6.89 -9.01
CA TRP A 187 -2.20 -7.08 -8.19
C TRP A 187 -2.00 -8.07 -7.04
N GLY A 188 -0.96 -8.92 -7.02
CA GLY A 188 -0.63 -9.82 -5.92
C GLY A 188 -0.23 -11.20 -6.34
#